data_4a3266a8747855a2ed425daba30cc028
#
_entry.id   4a3266a8747855a2ed425daba30cc028
#
_cell.length_a   1.000
_cell.length_b   1.000
_cell.length_c   1.000
_cell.angle_alpha   90.00
_cell.angle_beta   90.00
_cell.angle_gamma   90.00
#
_symmetry.space_group_name_H-M   'P 1'
#
loop_
_entity.id
_entity.type
_entity.pdbx_description
1 polymer ?
#
loop_
_entity_poly.entity_id
_entity_poly.type
_entity_poly.pdbx_seq_one_letter_code
_entity_poly.pdbx_strand_id
1 'polypeptide(L)'
;QFHDAVKSNVAGRLDEVKDLIEEIEKRAEAMCIQERLYREGKLKKRTNHCDTKVNNMMFDAETDKVLCVIDLDTVMPGFVLSDIGDFIRTGANTGAEDDENLDNVNVNMDIFKAYTRGYMEKAKSFLTPTEIKLLPYGGRLLTYMQTVRFLTDYINGDTYYKIHSPKHNLIRTKAQFKLLQSLEAHAGEMDAFMSEWL
;
A
#
# COMPACT_ATOMS: atom_id res chain seq x y z
N GLN A 1 -18.66 1.74 -1.95
CA GLN A 1 -18.44 1.80 -0.50
C GLN A 1 -17.96 3.19 -0.03
N PHE A 2 -16.81 3.73 -0.55
CA PHE A 2 -16.32 5.05 -0.11
C PHE A 2 -17.32 6.17 -0.40
N HIS A 3 -17.76 6.31 -1.64
CA HIS A 3 -18.76 7.31 -2.02
C HIS A 3 -20.11 7.12 -1.30
N ASP A 4 -20.49 5.88 -1.01
CA ASP A 4 -21.70 5.60 -0.23
C ASP A 4 -21.54 6.08 1.21
N ALA A 5 -20.37 5.85 1.82
CA ALA A 5 -20.06 6.35 3.16
C ALA A 5 -20.09 7.88 3.21
N VAL A 6 -19.45 8.55 2.25
CA VAL A 6 -19.47 10.01 2.13
C VAL A 6 -20.90 10.54 1.97
N LYS A 7 -21.71 9.89 1.11
CA LYS A 7 -23.09 10.30 0.88
C LYS A 7 -24.00 10.09 2.10
N SER A 8 -23.81 8.98 2.81
CA SER A 8 -24.67 8.64 3.95
C SER A 8 -24.28 9.37 5.24
N ASN A 9 -22.98 9.65 5.42
CA ASN A 9 -22.42 10.32 6.61
C ASN A 9 -23.01 9.83 7.94
N VAL A 10 -23.09 8.53 8.11
CA VAL A 10 -23.82 7.89 9.23
C VAL A 10 -23.33 8.38 10.60
N ALA A 11 -22.02 8.57 10.75
CA ALA A 11 -21.43 9.05 12.02
C ALA A 11 -21.36 10.57 12.14
N GLY A 12 -21.75 11.35 11.11
CA GLY A 12 -21.71 12.81 11.14
C GLY A 12 -20.31 13.43 11.15
N ARG A 13 -19.30 12.71 10.61
CA ARG A 13 -17.87 13.08 10.72
C ARG A 13 -17.27 13.74 9.48
N LEU A 14 -18.06 14.02 8.44
CA LEU A 14 -17.54 14.55 7.16
C LEU A 14 -16.81 15.87 7.31
N ASP A 15 -17.31 16.76 8.16
CA ASP A 15 -16.72 18.09 8.33
C ASP A 15 -15.26 18.05 8.81
N GLU A 16 -14.88 16.99 9.55
CA GLU A 16 -13.51 16.79 10.05
C GLU A 16 -12.55 16.28 8.97
N VAL A 17 -13.04 15.78 7.82
CA VAL A 17 -12.24 15.04 6.84
C VAL A 17 -12.42 15.51 5.40
N LYS A 18 -13.03 16.68 5.18
CA LYS A 18 -13.25 17.23 3.84
C LYS A 18 -11.99 17.31 3.00
N ASP A 19 -10.91 17.82 3.57
CA ASP A 19 -9.63 17.95 2.87
C ASP A 19 -9.06 16.58 2.45
N LEU A 20 -9.21 15.56 3.32
CA LEU A 20 -8.77 14.20 3.01
C LEU A 20 -9.62 13.58 1.88
N ILE A 21 -10.92 13.83 1.88
CA ILE A 21 -11.81 13.37 0.80
C ILE A 21 -11.40 13.99 -0.53
N GLU A 22 -11.17 15.31 -0.57
CA GLU A 22 -10.71 16.00 -1.78
C GLU A 22 -9.38 15.46 -2.29
N GLU A 23 -8.43 15.22 -1.40
CA GLU A 23 -7.12 14.68 -1.76
C GLU A 23 -7.20 13.23 -2.29
N ILE A 24 -8.11 12.40 -1.76
CA ILE A 24 -8.40 11.06 -2.27
C ILE A 24 -9.01 11.14 -3.68
N GLU A 25 -10.00 11.99 -3.88
CA GLU A 25 -10.67 12.14 -5.19
C GLU A 25 -9.71 12.64 -6.28
N LYS A 26 -8.82 13.58 -5.96
CA LYS A 26 -7.79 14.06 -6.90
C LYS A 26 -6.88 12.94 -7.43
N ARG A 27 -6.69 11.88 -6.65
CA ARG A 27 -5.79 10.75 -6.98
C ARG A 27 -6.50 9.55 -7.60
N ALA A 28 -7.82 9.51 -7.52
CA ALA A 28 -8.61 8.33 -7.88
C ALA A 28 -8.34 7.83 -9.30
N GLU A 29 -8.25 8.71 -10.30
CA GLU A 29 -7.98 8.32 -11.69
C GLU A 29 -6.59 7.69 -11.85
N ALA A 30 -5.56 8.28 -11.24
CA ALA A 30 -4.20 7.74 -11.27
C ALA A 30 -4.11 6.35 -10.62
N MET A 31 -4.96 6.08 -9.64
CA MET A 31 -5.00 4.78 -8.95
C MET A 31 -5.82 3.71 -9.70
N CYS A 32 -6.38 4.02 -10.87
CA CYS A 32 -7.06 3.04 -11.74
C CYS A 32 -6.16 2.41 -12.81
N ILE A 33 -4.86 2.73 -12.85
CA ILE A 33 -3.92 2.26 -13.89
C ILE A 33 -3.88 0.72 -13.94
N GLN A 34 -3.81 0.03 -12.81
CA GLN A 34 -3.77 -1.43 -12.74
C GLN A 34 -5.00 -2.05 -13.42
N GLU A 35 -6.19 -1.58 -13.06
CA GLU A 35 -7.45 -2.11 -13.61
C GLU A 35 -7.56 -1.82 -15.12
N ARG A 36 -7.16 -0.63 -15.56
CA ARG A 36 -7.13 -0.26 -16.97
C ARG A 36 -6.22 -1.18 -17.77
N LEU A 37 -4.98 -1.40 -17.31
CA LEU A 37 -4.03 -2.26 -18.00
C LEU A 37 -4.45 -3.73 -18.00
N TYR A 38 -5.15 -4.18 -16.97
CA TYR A 38 -5.74 -5.52 -16.96
C TYR A 38 -6.83 -5.66 -18.03
N ARG A 39 -7.74 -4.71 -18.13
CA ARG A 39 -8.79 -4.71 -19.18
C ARG A 39 -8.21 -4.64 -20.58
N GLU A 40 -7.08 -3.97 -20.75
CA GLU A 40 -6.33 -3.91 -22.01
C GLU A 40 -5.50 -5.18 -22.29
N GLY A 41 -5.52 -6.18 -21.41
CA GLY A 41 -4.74 -7.41 -21.55
C GLY A 41 -3.23 -7.24 -21.33
N LYS A 42 -2.78 -6.10 -20.79
CA LYS A 42 -1.37 -5.78 -20.54
C LYS A 42 -0.86 -6.26 -19.18
N LEU A 43 -1.76 -6.54 -18.25
CA LEU A 43 -1.49 -7.18 -16.98
C LEU A 43 -2.26 -8.48 -16.87
N LYS A 44 -1.70 -9.45 -16.16
CA LYS A 44 -2.34 -10.74 -15.88
C LYS A 44 -2.38 -11.02 -14.40
N LYS A 45 -3.37 -11.81 -13.98
CA LYS A 45 -3.41 -12.32 -12.60
C LYS A 45 -2.38 -13.43 -12.44
N ARG A 46 -1.75 -13.45 -11.27
CA ARG A 46 -0.83 -14.49 -10.80
C ARG A 46 -1.27 -14.95 -9.41
N THR A 47 -0.74 -16.04 -8.92
CA THR A 47 -0.92 -16.42 -7.52
C THR A 47 -0.13 -15.48 -6.65
N ASN A 48 -0.79 -14.77 -5.75
CA ASN A 48 -0.23 -13.78 -4.85
C ASN A 48 -0.59 -14.13 -3.41
N HIS A 49 0.24 -13.68 -2.48
CA HIS A 49 -0.02 -13.82 -1.04
C HIS A 49 -1.16 -12.90 -0.59
N CYS A 50 -1.20 -11.68 -1.11
CA CYS A 50 -2.19 -10.62 -0.86
C CYS A 50 -2.19 -10.02 0.56
N ASP A 51 -1.23 -10.39 1.42
CA ASP A 51 -0.98 -9.79 2.75
C ASP A 51 0.51 -9.92 3.11
N THR A 52 1.38 -9.27 2.32
CA THR A 52 2.85 -9.36 2.42
C THR A 52 3.45 -8.37 3.42
N LYS A 53 2.68 -7.95 4.42
CA LYS A 53 3.22 -7.17 5.53
C LYS A 53 4.40 -7.89 6.20
N VAL A 54 5.36 -7.13 6.72
CA VAL A 54 6.59 -7.67 7.34
C VAL A 54 6.27 -8.69 8.44
N ASN A 55 5.19 -8.50 9.19
CA ASN A 55 4.76 -9.38 10.27
C ASN A 55 4.43 -10.82 9.80
N ASN A 56 4.20 -11.03 8.50
CA ASN A 56 3.93 -12.34 7.93
C ASN A 56 5.21 -13.05 7.43
N MET A 57 6.39 -12.53 7.77
CA MET A 57 7.68 -13.21 7.58
C MET A 57 8.28 -13.60 8.93
N MET A 58 8.66 -14.86 9.05
CA MET A 58 9.37 -15.37 10.24
C MET A 58 10.88 -15.29 10.01
N PHE A 59 11.58 -14.80 11.03
CA PHE A 59 13.03 -14.71 11.04
C PHE A 59 13.61 -15.57 12.17
N ASP A 60 14.77 -16.13 11.93
CA ASP A 60 15.57 -16.77 12.96
C ASP A 60 16.12 -15.70 13.91
N ALA A 61 15.90 -15.88 15.22
CA ALA A 61 16.20 -14.88 16.22
C ALA A 61 17.72 -14.63 16.45
N GLU A 62 18.58 -15.57 16.03
CA GLU A 62 20.03 -15.47 16.23
C GLU A 62 20.77 -14.99 14.97
N THR A 63 20.23 -15.32 13.79
CA THR A 63 20.92 -15.11 12.51
C THR A 63 20.23 -14.12 11.59
N ASP A 64 19.03 -13.63 11.96
CA ASP A 64 18.15 -12.77 11.14
C ASP A 64 17.79 -13.37 9.76
N LYS A 65 17.99 -14.68 9.58
CA LYS A 65 17.62 -15.35 8.33
C LYS A 65 16.12 -15.55 8.24
N VAL A 66 15.57 -15.30 7.06
CA VAL A 66 14.18 -15.64 6.77
C VAL A 66 13.98 -17.14 6.86
N LEU A 67 13.04 -17.58 7.70
CA LEU A 67 12.66 -18.98 7.87
C LEU A 67 11.51 -19.38 6.95
N CYS A 68 10.42 -18.62 6.97
CA CYS A 68 9.24 -18.89 6.14
C CYS A 68 8.31 -17.67 6.07
N VAL A 69 7.38 -17.72 5.13
CA VAL A 69 6.22 -16.83 5.04
C VAL A 69 5.02 -17.55 5.63
N ILE A 70 4.21 -16.83 6.41
CA ILE A 70 3.04 -17.35 7.12
C ILE A 70 1.77 -16.60 6.71
N ASP A 71 0.61 -16.98 7.27
CA ASP A 71 -0.69 -16.33 7.06
C ASP A 71 -1.16 -16.46 5.58
N LEU A 72 -1.21 -17.70 5.10
CA LEU A 72 -1.48 -18.04 3.70
C LEU A 72 -2.98 -18.09 3.35
N ASP A 73 -3.88 -17.70 4.23
CA ASP A 73 -5.33 -17.75 4.03
C ASP A 73 -5.83 -16.72 2.99
N THR A 74 -5.02 -15.70 2.70
CA THR A 74 -5.29 -14.68 1.67
C THR A 74 -4.71 -15.03 0.29
N VAL A 75 -4.03 -16.17 0.13
CA VAL A 75 -3.42 -16.57 -1.15
C VAL A 75 -4.50 -16.77 -2.21
N MET A 76 -4.44 -15.93 -3.25
CA MET A 76 -5.44 -15.95 -4.34
C MET A 76 -4.86 -15.39 -5.65
N PRO A 77 -5.56 -15.58 -6.79
CA PRO A 77 -5.22 -14.90 -8.04
C PRO A 77 -5.36 -13.38 -7.90
N GLY A 78 -4.25 -12.66 -8.00
CA GLY A 78 -4.16 -11.21 -7.88
C GLY A 78 -3.10 -10.63 -8.82
N PHE A 79 -2.71 -9.39 -8.59
CA PHE A 79 -1.65 -8.74 -9.34
C PHE A 79 -0.38 -8.67 -8.48
N VAL A 80 0.79 -8.89 -9.10
CA VAL A 80 2.09 -8.80 -8.40
C VAL A 80 2.29 -7.46 -7.70
N LEU A 81 1.62 -6.42 -8.19
CA LEU A 81 1.63 -5.09 -7.59
C LEU A 81 1.06 -5.07 -6.16
N SER A 82 0.17 -6.01 -5.83
CA SER A 82 -0.39 -6.11 -4.48
C SER A 82 0.67 -6.56 -3.48
N ASP A 83 1.42 -7.61 -3.79
CA ASP A 83 2.41 -8.16 -2.86
C ASP A 83 3.58 -7.20 -2.63
N ILE A 84 4.20 -6.71 -3.72
CA ILE A 84 5.30 -5.76 -3.56
C ILE A 84 4.81 -4.42 -2.97
N GLY A 85 3.60 -4.01 -3.33
CA GLY A 85 3.02 -2.77 -2.85
C GLY A 85 2.73 -2.80 -1.35
N ASP A 86 2.26 -3.91 -0.82
CA ASP A 86 1.99 -4.05 0.60
C ASP A 86 3.29 -4.11 1.43
N PHE A 87 4.34 -4.76 0.90
CA PHE A 87 5.66 -4.67 1.52
C PHE A 87 6.20 -3.24 1.53
N ILE A 88 6.12 -2.51 0.40
CA ILE A 88 6.59 -1.11 0.35
C ILE A 88 5.84 -0.27 1.40
N ARG A 89 4.53 -0.44 1.51
CA ARG A 89 3.67 0.25 2.48
C ARG A 89 4.05 -0.05 3.93
N THR A 90 4.38 -1.28 4.25
CA THR A 90 4.62 -1.72 5.63
C THR A 90 6.09 -1.80 6.00
N GLY A 91 6.92 -2.37 5.13
CA GLY A 91 8.34 -2.63 5.40
C GLY A 91 9.25 -1.45 5.07
N ALA A 92 8.90 -0.64 4.07
CA ALA A 92 9.69 0.54 3.72
C ALA A 92 9.17 1.83 4.37
N ASN A 93 8.13 1.77 5.20
CA ASN A 93 7.67 2.89 6.01
C ASN A 93 8.55 3.05 7.26
N THR A 94 8.98 4.27 7.57
CA THR A 94 9.75 4.58 8.78
C THR A 94 8.90 4.76 10.04
N GLY A 95 7.60 5.07 9.88
CA GLY A 95 6.64 5.23 10.96
C GLY A 95 5.72 4.01 11.12
N ALA A 96 4.96 3.98 12.21
CA ALA A 96 3.89 3.00 12.40
C ALA A 96 2.68 3.30 11.49
N GLU A 97 1.81 2.29 11.31
CA GLU A 97 0.57 2.45 10.52
C GLU A 97 -0.39 3.47 11.15
N ASP A 98 -0.29 3.66 12.45
CA ASP A 98 -1.08 4.56 13.29
C ASP A 98 -0.20 5.60 14.01
N ASP A 99 0.93 5.99 13.44
CA ASP A 99 1.82 6.99 14.02
C ASP A 99 1.14 8.36 14.06
N GLU A 100 0.97 8.91 15.25
CA GLU A 100 0.39 10.24 15.44
C GLU A 100 1.35 11.35 15.03
N ASN A 101 2.67 11.10 15.12
CA ASN A 101 3.68 12.04 14.65
C ASN A 101 4.00 11.79 13.17
N LEU A 102 3.36 12.55 12.30
CA LEU A 102 3.52 12.40 10.85
C LEU A 102 4.93 12.66 10.33
N ASP A 103 5.80 13.33 11.10
CA ASP A 103 7.20 13.54 10.72
C ASP A 103 8.00 12.23 10.72
N ASN A 104 7.55 11.22 11.48
CA ASN A 104 8.14 9.88 11.47
C ASN A 104 7.77 9.10 10.20
N VAL A 105 6.69 9.47 9.51
CA VAL A 105 6.10 8.69 8.42
C VAL A 105 6.69 9.10 7.08
N ASN A 106 7.63 8.29 6.58
CA ASN A 106 8.28 8.49 5.29
C ASN A 106 8.66 7.14 4.66
N VAL A 107 8.85 7.11 3.35
CA VAL A 107 9.45 5.96 2.68
C VAL A 107 10.95 5.93 2.92
N ASN A 108 11.46 4.77 3.35
CA ASN A 108 12.90 4.51 3.43
C ASN A 108 13.38 3.94 2.08
N MET A 109 14.09 4.75 1.31
CA MET A 109 14.56 4.39 -0.01
C MET A 109 15.64 3.30 0.01
N ASP A 110 16.44 3.19 1.08
CA ASP A 110 17.43 2.12 1.18
C ASP A 110 16.75 0.76 1.38
N ILE A 111 15.71 0.70 2.23
CA ILE A 111 14.90 -0.51 2.40
C ILE A 111 14.17 -0.85 1.09
N PHE A 112 13.54 0.13 0.44
CA PHE A 112 12.91 -0.07 -0.86
C PHE A 112 13.88 -0.68 -1.88
N LYS A 113 15.09 -0.11 -2.02
CA LYS A 113 16.11 -0.59 -2.97
C LYS A 113 16.61 -1.99 -2.60
N ALA A 114 16.89 -2.25 -1.32
CA ALA A 114 17.37 -3.55 -0.87
C ALA A 114 16.35 -4.66 -1.10
N TYR A 115 15.10 -4.43 -0.69
CA TYR A 115 14.01 -5.37 -0.92
C TYR A 115 13.76 -5.64 -2.40
N THR A 116 13.69 -4.57 -3.19
CA THR A 116 13.43 -4.67 -4.63
C THR A 116 14.53 -5.46 -5.33
N ARG A 117 15.81 -5.29 -4.97
CA ARG A 117 16.90 -6.12 -5.50
C ARG A 117 16.67 -7.59 -5.21
N GLY A 118 16.44 -7.96 -3.94
CA GLY A 118 16.17 -9.33 -3.54
C GLY A 118 14.94 -9.93 -4.23
N TYR A 119 13.87 -9.15 -4.36
CA TYR A 119 12.67 -9.56 -5.08
C TYR A 119 12.98 -9.82 -6.57
N MET A 120 13.69 -8.90 -7.22
CA MET A 120 14.01 -8.99 -8.65
C MET A 120 14.98 -10.12 -9.00
N GLU A 121 15.84 -10.56 -8.07
CA GLU A 121 16.70 -11.74 -8.28
C GLU A 121 15.90 -12.99 -8.67
N LYS A 122 14.68 -13.13 -8.17
CA LYS A 122 13.80 -14.26 -8.45
C LYS A 122 12.69 -13.89 -9.43
N ALA A 123 12.08 -12.75 -9.23
CA ALA A 123 10.87 -12.34 -9.96
C ALA A 123 11.13 -11.93 -11.41
N LYS A 124 12.33 -11.43 -11.74
CA LYS A 124 12.69 -11.03 -13.13
C LYS A 124 12.44 -12.15 -14.14
N SER A 125 12.62 -13.42 -13.74
CA SER A 125 12.47 -14.57 -14.64
C SER A 125 11.03 -14.78 -15.15
N PHE A 126 10.02 -14.25 -14.45
CA PHE A 126 8.61 -14.47 -14.80
C PHE A 126 7.79 -13.17 -14.94
N LEU A 127 8.31 -12.04 -14.51
CA LEU A 127 7.63 -10.75 -14.67
C LEU A 127 7.76 -10.23 -16.10
N THR A 128 6.72 -9.57 -16.57
CA THR A 128 6.76 -8.81 -17.83
C THR A 128 7.40 -7.43 -17.61
N PRO A 129 7.94 -6.80 -18.66
CA PRO A 129 8.45 -5.42 -18.56
C PRO A 129 7.41 -4.42 -18.01
N THR A 130 6.14 -4.60 -18.37
CA THR A 130 5.04 -3.79 -17.84
C THR A 130 4.87 -3.95 -16.34
N GLU A 131 4.90 -5.20 -15.84
CA GLU A 131 4.83 -5.47 -14.39
C GLU A 131 6.04 -4.86 -13.67
N ILE A 132 7.26 -5.06 -14.17
CA ILE A 132 8.49 -4.50 -13.58
C ILE A 132 8.39 -2.98 -13.46
N LYS A 133 8.01 -2.30 -14.54
CA LYS A 133 7.86 -0.84 -14.56
C LYS A 133 6.84 -0.33 -13.54
N LEU A 134 5.83 -1.13 -13.21
CA LEU A 134 4.74 -0.73 -12.33
C LEU A 134 4.96 -1.11 -10.86
N LEU A 135 6.05 -1.79 -10.48
CA LEU A 135 6.27 -2.18 -9.09
C LEU A 135 6.24 -1.00 -8.11
N PRO A 136 6.87 0.17 -8.38
CA PRO A 136 6.76 1.35 -7.51
C PRO A 136 5.34 1.90 -7.40
N TYR A 137 4.58 1.83 -8.49
CA TYR A 137 3.16 2.22 -8.48
C TYR A 137 2.36 1.32 -7.52
N GLY A 138 2.71 0.03 -7.39
CA GLY A 138 2.11 -0.88 -6.42
C GLY A 138 2.12 -0.33 -4.99
N GLY A 139 3.25 0.24 -4.55
CA GLY A 139 3.36 0.90 -3.24
C GLY A 139 2.37 2.05 -3.07
N ARG A 140 2.29 2.94 -4.07
CA ARG A 140 1.32 4.04 -4.06
C ARG A 140 -0.12 3.54 -4.07
N LEU A 141 -0.43 2.53 -4.88
CA LEU A 141 -1.76 1.96 -4.99
C LEU A 141 -2.23 1.35 -3.67
N LEU A 142 -1.42 0.49 -3.06
CA LEU A 142 -1.80 -0.18 -1.81
C LEU A 142 -1.92 0.82 -0.64
N THR A 143 -1.02 1.80 -0.57
CA THR A 143 -1.10 2.88 0.44
C THR A 143 -2.36 3.73 0.24
N TYR A 144 -2.68 4.10 -1.00
CA TYR A 144 -3.93 4.80 -1.33
C TYR A 144 -5.16 3.97 -0.95
N MET A 145 -5.19 2.69 -1.34
CA MET A 145 -6.31 1.80 -1.01
C MET A 145 -6.52 1.71 0.51
N GLN A 146 -5.44 1.60 1.28
CA GLN A 146 -5.54 1.53 2.74
C GLN A 146 -5.98 2.86 3.36
N THR A 147 -5.52 3.99 2.83
CA THR A 147 -6.01 5.33 3.22
C THR A 147 -7.52 5.42 3.02
N VAL A 148 -8.02 5.02 1.84
CA VAL A 148 -9.46 5.02 1.53
C VAL A 148 -10.24 4.11 2.46
N ARG A 149 -9.72 2.92 2.77
CA ARG A 149 -10.38 1.95 3.66
C ARG A 149 -10.52 2.47 5.09
N PHE A 150 -9.45 3.03 5.67
CA PHE A 150 -9.50 3.60 7.01
C PHE A 150 -10.44 4.82 7.08
N LEU A 151 -10.38 5.69 6.07
CA LEU A 151 -11.28 6.84 6.03
C LEU A 151 -12.74 6.42 5.86
N THR A 152 -13.00 5.42 5.03
CA THR A 152 -14.37 4.87 4.85
C THR A 152 -14.92 4.36 6.17
N ASP A 153 -14.11 3.59 6.91
CA ASP A 153 -14.54 3.04 8.19
C ASP A 153 -14.74 4.14 9.25
N TYR A 154 -13.86 5.15 9.27
CA TYR A 154 -14.04 6.32 10.15
C TYR A 154 -15.36 7.04 9.89
N ILE A 155 -15.69 7.31 8.62
CA ILE A 155 -16.95 7.96 8.23
C ILE A 155 -18.17 7.09 8.59
N ASN A 156 -18.04 5.76 8.54
CA ASN A 156 -19.08 4.80 8.91
C ASN A 156 -19.18 4.54 10.42
N GLY A 157 -18.36 5.18 11.26
CA GLY A 157 -18.42 5.05 12.72
C GLY A 157 -17.58 3.90 13.28
N ASP A 158 -16.48 3.52 12.60
CA ASP A 158 -15.49 2.53 13.06
C ASP A 158 -16.09 1.12 13.26
N THR A 159 -16.76 0.61 12.24
CA THR A 159 -17.51 -0.64 12.31
C THR A 159 -16.75 -1.87 11.82
N TYR A 160 -15.67 -1.68 11.07
CA TYR A 160 -14.92 -2.76 10.43
C TYR A 160 -13.60 -3.07 11.15
N TYR A 161 -12.75 -2.06 11.35
CA TYR A 161 -11.45 -2.25 11.98
C TYR A 161 -11.54 -2.16 13.51
N LYS A 162 -10.78 -3.02 14.18
CA LYS A 162 -10.60 -2.89 15.63
C LYS A 162 -9.88 -1.57 15.94
N ILE A 163 -10.47 -0.76 16.79
CA ILE A 163 -9.95 0.53 17.22
C ILE A 163 -9.55 0.50 18.70
N HIS A 164 -8.58 1.33 19.08
CA HIS A 164 -8.12 1.53 20.46
C HIS A 164 -8.52 2.90 21.03
N SER A 165 -8.97 3.81 20.15
CA SER A 165 -9.45 5.15 20.51
C SER A 165 -10.49 5.64 19.53
N PRO A 166 -11.32 6.64 19.87
CA PRO A 166 -12.39 7.14 18.98
C PRO A 166 -11.90 7.76 17.64
N LYS A 167 -10.62 8.09 17.52
CA LYS A 167 -10.01 8.66 16.31
C LYS A 167 -8.95 7.75 15.68
N HIS A 168 -8.86 6.50 16.10
CA HIS A 168 -7.80 5.59 15.65
C HIS A 168 -7.78 5.44 14.13
N ASN A 169 -8.92 5.22 13.48
CA ASN A 169 -8.97 5.14 12.01
C ASN A 169 -8.67 6.47 11.32
N LEU A 170 -8.96 7.60 11.94
CA LEU A 170 -8.54 8.91 11.42
C LEU A 170 -7.02 9.10 11.52
N ILE A 171 -6.40 8.67 12.62
CA ILE A 171 -4.93 8.66 12.80
C ILE A 171 -4.30 7.79 11.72
N ARG A 172 -4.77 6.55 11.54
CA ARG A 172 -4.32 5.64 10.47
C ARG A 172 -4.49 6.25 9.09
N THR A 173 -5.62 6.89 8.82
CA THR A 173 -5.86 7.58 7.53
C THR A 173 -4.80 8.63 7.27
N LYS A 174 -4.49 9.47 8.27
CA LYS A 174 -3.50 10.53 8.13
C LYS A 174 -2.08 9.98 7.96
N ALA A 175 -1.72 8.95 8.71
CA ALA A 175 -0.42 8.28 8.59
C ALA A 175 -0.25 7.65 7.19
N GLN A 176 -1.24 6.89 6.70
CA GLN A 176 -1.20 6.31 5.36
C GLN A 176 -1.21 7.37 4.27
N PHE A 177 -1.96 8.44 4.43
CA PHE A 177 -1.94 9.56 3.47
C PHE A 177 -0.58 10.26 3.44
N LYS A 178 0.06 10.47 4.59
CA LYS A 178 1.42 11.02 4.67
C LYS A 178 2.44 10.11 3.97
N LEU A 179 2.34 8.79 4.16
CA LEU A 179 3.18 7.83 3.45
C LEU A 179 2.95 7.89 1.94
N LEU A 180 1.69 8.01 1.50
CA LEU A 180 1.36 8.16 0.08
C LEU A 180 2.04 9.40 -0.52
N GLN A 181 1.99 10.54 0.17
CA GLN A 181 2.67 11.76 -0.27
C GLN A 181 4.19 11.57 -0.36
N SER A 182 4.79 10.85 0.60
CA SER A 182 6.22 10.52 0.56
C SER A 182 6.56 9.62 -0.64
N LEU A 183 5.75 8.59 -0.92
CA LEU A 183 5.91 7.72 -2.09
C LEU A 183 5.75 8.48 -3.42
N GLU A 184 4.83 9.43 -3.48
CA GLU A 184 4.65 10.32 -4.64
C GLU A 184 5.89 11.21 -4.87
N ALA A 185 6.44 11.77 -3.80
CA ALA A 185 7.64 12.61 -3.87
C ALA A 185 8.88 11.84 -4.36
N HIS A 186 9.00 10.55 -4.04
CA HIS A 186 10.11 9.69 -4.44
C HIS A 186 9.82 8.87 -5.72
N ALA A 187 8.66 9.08 -6.37
CA ALA A 187 8.25 8.26 -7.52
C ALA A 187 9.30 8.25 -8.65
N GLY A 188 9.87 9.40 -8.98
CA GLY A 188 10.90 9.50 -10.02
C GLY A 188 12.18 8.72 -9.70
N GLU A 189 12.64 8.73 -8.43
CA GLU A 189 13.79 7.96 -7.98
C GLU A 189 13.50 6.45 -8.01
N MET A 190 12.31 6.05 -7.56
CA MET A 190 11.87 4.65 -7.61
C MET A 190 11.77 4.14 -9.06
N ASP A 191 11.19 4.92 -9.96
CA ASP A 191 11.03 4.56 -11.37
C ASP A 191 12.41 4.48 -12.07
N ALA A 192 13.33 5.39 -11.77
CA ALA A 192 14.70 5.36 -12.26
C ALA A 192 15.44 4.10 -11.80
N PHE A 193 15.30 3.75 -10.51
CA PHE A 193 15.87 2.52 -9.96
C PHE A 193 15.32 1.27 -10.66
N MET A 194 14.01 1.21 -10.92
CA MET A 194 13.40 0.07 -11.63
C MET A 194 13.86 -0.07 -13.07
N SER A 195 14.30 1.00 -13.71
CA SER A 195 14.79 0.95 -15.09
C SER A 195 16.05 0.10 -15.29
N GLU A 196 16.77 -0.21 -14.21
CA GLU A 196 17.94 -1.12 -14.22
C GLU A 196 17.58 -2.56 -14.61
N TRP A 197 16.29 -2.95 -14.51
CA TRP A 197 15.81 -4.30 -14.83
C TRP A 197 14.99 -4.39 -16.15
N LEU A 198 14.79 -3.30 -16.82
CA LEU A 198 14.09 -3.25 -18.11
C LEU A 198 15.06 -3.44 -19.28
#